data_33e0f169943fb26a286e42b966394880
#
_entry.id   33e0f169943fb26a286e42b966394880
#
_cell.length_a   1.000
_cell.length_b   1.000
_cell.length_c   1.000
_cell.angle_alpha   90.00
_cell.angle_beta   90.00
_cell.angle_gamma   90.00
#
_symmetry.space_group_name_H-M   'P 1'
#
loop_
_entity.id
_entity.type
_entity.pdbx_description
1 polymer ?
#
loop_
_entity_poly.entity_id
_entity_poly.type
_entity_poly.pdbx_seq_one_letter_code
_entity_poly.pdbx_strand_id
1 'polypeptide(L)'
;MSKEEDYIIDFFKAYDLKAKKIPEYSEESPDFLIEFGDEKILVELKTKIDSSDLLERRKKAFEKGELYERTAIIARNNSISKRIKKASGQLKSQKDKLGADYYFVFLLANGVYQSEQLGVFETSLYGDKDIIPMGDDFDKGIKKCYY
;
A
#
# COMPACT_ATOMS: atom_id res chain seq x y z
N MET A 1 -4.26 1.16 19.69
CA MET A 1 -3.81 0.66 18.37
C MET A 1 -4.97 0.80 17.39
N SER A 2 -4.72 1.13 16.12
CA SER A 2 -5.77 1.13 15.10
C SER A 2 -6.08 -0.31 14.65
N LYS A 3 -7.23 -0.53 13.98
CA LYS A 3 -7.57 -1.86 13.44
C LYS A 3 -6.54 -2.34 12.41
N GLU A 4 -5.97 -1.42 11.66
CA GLU A 4 -4.94 -1.71 10.66
C GLU A 4 -3.63 -2.14 11.29
N GLU A 5 -3.26 -1.54 12.42
CA GLU A 5 -2.08 -1.92 13.20
C GLU A 5 -2.25 -3.30 13.83
N ASP A 6 -3.42 -3.60 14.39
CA ASP A 6 -3.76 -4.92 14.93
C ASP A 6 -3.67 -5.98 13.83
N TYR A 7 -4.21 -5.68 12.63
CA TYR A 7 -4.14 -6.58 11.48
C TYR A 7 -2.70 -6.90 11.07
N ILE A 8 -1.82 -5.89 11.07
CA ILE A 8 -0.41 -6.10 10.71
C ILE A 8 0.31 -6.97 11.74
N ILE A 9 0.04 -6.79 13.03
CA ILE A 9 0.59 -7.65 14.07
C ILE A 9 0.14 -9.09 13.90
N ASP A 10 -1.16 -9.32 13.66
CA ASP A 10 -1.72 -10.65 13.44
C ASP A 10 -1.18 -11.29 12.15
N PHE A 11 -1.01 -10.48 11.09
CA PHE A 11 -0.40 -10.93 9.85
C PHE A 11 1.02 -11.47 10.09
N PHE A 12 1.89 -10.70 10.73
CA PHE A 12 3.26 -11.16 11.02
C PHE A 12 3.28 -12.36 11.96
N LYS A 13 2.40 -12.40 12.95
CA LYS A 13 2.26 -13.53 13.85
C LYS A 13 1.90 -14.83 13.14
N ALA A 14 1.09 -14.76 12.07
CA ALA A 14 0.76 -15.93 11.25
C ALA A 14 1.97 -16.53 10.52
N TYR A 15 3.07 -15.80 10.41
CA TYR A 15 4.36 -16.23 9.86
C TYR A 15 5.42 -16.47 10.95
N ASP A 16 5.02 -16.64 12.20
CA ASP A 16 5.90 -16.81 13.36
C ASP A 16 6.87 -15.63 13.59
N LEU A 17 6.51 -14.44 13.10
CA LEU A 17 7.30 -13.23 13.28
C LEU A 17 6.76 -12.39 14.44
N LYS A 18 7.65 -11.93 15.30
CA LYS A 18 7.29 -11.09 16.44
C LYS A 18 7.34 -9.61 16.06
N ALA A 19 6.18 -9.07 15.66
CA ALA A 19 6.03 -7.64 15.42
C ALA A 19 5.67 -6.89 16.72
N LYS A 20 6.43 -5.82 17.02
CA LYS A 20 6.19 -4.93 18.14
C LYS A 20 5.95 -3.52 17.62
N LYS A 21 4.87 -2.87 18.06
CA LYS A 21 4.65 -1.45 17.77
C LYS A 21 5.73 -0.63 18.47
N ILE A 22 6.35 0.30 17.71
CA ILE A 22 7.27 1.28 18.25
C ILE A 22 6.44 2.46 18.77
N PRO A 23 6.66 2.93 20.02
CA PRO A 23 5.99 4.14 20.49
C PRO A 23 6.37 5.35 19.64
N GLU A 24 5.38 6.17 19.33
CA GLU A 24 5.58 7.41 18.57
C GLU A 24 6.23 8.47 19.45
N TYR A 25 7.55 8.55 19.43
CA TYR A 25 8.30 9.61 20.13
C TYR A 25 8.53 10.84 19.25
N SER A 26 8.36 10.71 17.94
CA SER A 26 8.48 11.78 16.95
C SER A 26 7.73 11.39 15.67
N GLU A 27 7.47 12.37 14.78
CA GLU A 27 6.88 12.12 13.45
C GLU A 27 7.69 11.19 12.54
N GLU A 28 8.94 10.89 12.93
CA GLU A 28 9.88 10.07 12.14
C GLU A 28 10.09 8.67 12.73
N SER A 29 9.34 8.29 13.77
CA SER A 29 9.44 6.94 14.32
C SER A 29 8.81 5.93 13.36
N PRO A 30 9.48 4.78 13.09
CA PRO A 30 8.86 3.66 12.37
C PRO A 30 7.67 3.10 13.15
N ASP A 31 6.69 2.50 12.46
CA ASP A 31 5.51 1.96 13.12
C ASP A 31 5.80 0.66 13.89
N PHE A 32 6.61 -0.24 13.31
CA PHE A 32 6.88 -1.56 13.91
C PHE A 32 8.34 -1.97 13.82
N LEU A 33 8.76 -2.75 14.83
CA LEU A 33 9.97 -3.55 14.84
C LEU A 33 9.59 -5.03 14.78
N ILE A 34 10.16 -5.76 13.83
CA ILE A 34 10.03 -7.22 13.72
C ILE A 34 11.35 -7.84 14.11
N GLU A 35 11.30 -8.87 14.94
CA GLU A 35 12.44 -9.69 15.32
C GLU A 35 12.31 -11.06 14.63
N PHE A 36 13.31 -11.46 13.87
CA PHE A 36 13.40 -12.75 13.19
C PHE A 36 14.79 -13.34 13.39
N GLY A 37 14.89 -14.32 14.31
CA GLY A 37 16.18 -14.82 14.76
C GLY A 37 17.00 -13.70 15.42
N ASP A 38 18.22 -13.47 14.90
CA ASP A 38 19.10 -12.39 15.33
C ASP A 38 18.90 -11.10 14.52
N GLU A 39 18.04 -11.14 13.49
CA GLU A 39 17.80 -10.01 12.61
C GLU A 39 16.63 -9.13 13.07
N LYS A 40 16.77 -7.83 12.84
CA LYS A 40 15.77 -6.81 13.15
C LYS A 40 15.32 -6.09 11.89
N ILE A 41 14.01 -5.95 11.73
CA ILE A 41 13.39 -5.37 10.56
C ILE A 41 12.49 -4.21 11.00
N LEU A 42 12.72 -3.01 10.46
CA LEU A 42 11.84 -1.87 10.65
C LEU A 42 10.73 -1.86 9.59
N VAL A 43 9.52 -1.58 10.02
CA VAL A 43 8.36 -1.51 9.12
C VAL A 43 7.64 -0.18 9.32
N GLU A 44 7.31 0.43 8.20
CA GLU A 44 6.40 1.57 8.13
C GLU A 44 5.12 1.14 7.42
N LEU A 45 3.97 1.34 8.06
CA LEU A 45 2.66 1.03 7.50
C LEU A 45 2.09 2.23 6.76
N LYS A 46 1.68 2.04 5.52
CA LYS A 46 0.90 3.03 4.78
C LYS A 46 -0.42 2.41 4.35
N THR A 47 -1.52 2.92 4.88
CA THR A 47 -2.87 2.44 4.57
C THR A 47 -3.53 3.34 3.53
N LYS A 48 -4.15 2.72 2.54
CA LYS A 48 -5.07 3.36 1.60
C LYS A 48 -6.49 2.97 1.98
N ILE A 49 -7.27 3.97 2.33
CA ILE A 49 -8.71 3.83 2.58
C ILE A 49 -9.50 4.52 1.47
N ASP A 50 -10.76 4.15 1.33
CA ASP A 50 -11.68 4.82 0.39
C ASP A 50 -11.98 6.24 0.86
N SER A 51 -12.25 7.14 -0.08
CA SER A 51 -12.69 8.49 0.25
C SER A 51 -14.09 8.47 0.83
N SER A 52 -14.39 9.41 1.72
CA SER A 52 -15.74 9.57 2.29
C SER A 52 -16.80 9.79 1.21
N ASP A 53 -16.48 10.55 0.17
CA ASP A 53 -17.36 10.78 -0.98
C ASP A 53 -17.73 9.48 -1.72
N LEU A 54 -16.75 8.58 -1.94
CA LEU A 54 -17.00 7.28 -2.56
C LEU A 54 -17.92 6.43 -1.70
N LEU A 55 -17.67 6.37 -0.40
CA LEU A 55 -18.47 5.58 0.53
C LEU A 55 -19.91 6.13 0.62
N GLU A 56 -20.06 7.46 0.62
CA GLU A 56 -21.38 8.10 0.66
C GLU A 56 -22.19 7.86 -0.63
N ARG A 57 -21.56 8.01 -1.80
CA ARG A 57 -22.23 7.71 -3.09
C ARG A 57 -22.68 6.26 -3.16
N ARG A 58 -21.84 5.33 -2.73
CA ARG A 58 -22.17 3.90 -2.69
C ARG A 58 -23.33 3.64 -1.74
N LYS A 59 -23.31 4.24 -0.53
CA LYS A 59 -24.39 4.13 0.43
C LYS A 59 -25.71 4.64 -0.14
N LYS A 60 -25.73 5.83 -0.76
CA LYS A 60 -26.93 6.42 -1.38
C LYS A 60 -27.51 5.55 -2.48
N ALA A 61 -26.67 4.91 -3.32
CA ALA A 61 -27.14 3.98 -4.33
C ALA A 61 -27.84 2.77 -3.70
N PHE A 62 -27.25 2.16 -2.69
CA PHE A 62 -27.85 1.01 -2.00
C PHE A 62 -29.14 1.36 -1.26
N GLU A 63 -29.24 2.53 -0.65
CA GLU A 63 -30.48 3.01 0.00
C GLU A 63 -31.65 3.16 -0.99
N LYS A 64 -31.34 3.42 -2.27
CA LYS A 64 -32.32 3.48 -3.35
C LYS A 64 -32.58 2.14 -4.03
N GLY A 65 -31.88 1.07 -3.64
CA GLY A 65 -31.94 -0.23 -4.31
C GLY A 65 -31.26 -0.25 -5.67
N GLU A 66 -30.34 0.70 -5.93
CA GLU A 66 -29.60 0.83 -7.17
C GLU A 66 -28.21 0.17 -7.07
N LEU A 67 -27.69 -0.33 -8.21
CA LEU A 67 -26.30 -0.75 -8.30
C LEU A 67 -25.40 0.49 -8.32
N TYR A 68 -24.33 0.44 -7.52
CA TYR A 68 -23.30 1.47 -7.58
C TYR A 68 -22.25 1.09 -8.63
N GLU A 69 -22.28 1.77 -9.73
CA GLU A 69 -21.31 1.62 -10.82
C GLU A 69 -20.35 2.81 -10.85
N ARG A 70 -19.10 2.55 -11.13
CA ARG A 70 -18.11 3.58 -11.39
C ARG A 70 -17.01 3.08 -12.31
N THR A 71 -16.43 3.97 -13.06
CA THR A 71 -15.19 3.73 -13.77
C THR A 71 -14.03 4.27 -12.95
N ALA A 72 -13.00 3.45 -12.76
CA ALA A 72 -11.77 3.85 -12.11
C ALA A 72 -10.62 3.78 -13.10
N ILE A 73 -9.74 4.76 -13.03
CA ILE A 73 -8.49 4.76 -13.79
C ILE A 73 -7.39 4.31 -12.85
N ILE A 74 -6.78 3.17 -13.17
CA ILE A 74 -5.59 2.69 -12.48
C ILE A 74 -4.40 3.37 -13.14
N ALA A 75 -3.82 4.35 -12.47
CA ALA A 75 -2.69 5.12 -12.96
C ALA A 75 -1.78 5.53 -11.81
N ARG A 76 -0.57 5.93 -12.15
CA ARG A 76 0.42 6.42 -11.19
C ARG A 76 -0.15 7.57 -10.35
N ASN A 77 -0.05 7.42 -9.03
CA ASN A 77 -0.46 8.44 -8.08
C ASN A 77 0.78 9.08 -7.42
N ASN A 78 1.07 10.31 -7.80
CA ASN A 78 2.24 11.03 -7.30
C ASN A 78 2.22 11.26 -5.78
N SER A 79 1.03 11.36 -5.16
CA SER A 79 0.90 11.47 -3.71
C SER A 79 1.34 10.19 -3.02
N ILE A 80 0.97 9.02 -3.56
CA ILE A 80 1.40 7.72 -3.04
C ILE A 80 2.91 7.58 -3.20
N SER A 81 3.47 7.85 -4.39
CA SER A 81 4.91 7.79 -4.64
C SER A 81 5.70 8.68 -3.67
N LYS A 82 5.23 9.90 -3.41
CA LYS A 82 5.86 10.82 -2.45
C LYS A 82 5.81 10.28 -1.01
N ARG A 83 4.67 9.70 -0.60
CA ARG A 83 4.53 9.11 0.75
C ARG A 83 5.45 7.91 0.93
N ILE A 84 5.54 7.03 -0.06
CA ILE A 84 6.45 5.88 -0.04
C ILE A 84 7.91 6.35 0.03
N LYS A 85 8.28 7.34 -0.79
CA LYS A 85 9.64 7.91 -0.76
C LYS A 85 9.98 8.53 0.59
N LYS A 86 9.03 9.27 1.19
CA LYS A 86 9.20 9.84 2.54
C LYS A 86 9.39 8.73 3.58
N ALA A 87 8.51 7.73 3.59
CA ALA A 87 8.58 6.59 4.51
C ALA A 87 9.91 5.83 4.39
N SER A 88 10.34 5.53 3.16
CA SER A 88 11.64 4.89 2.92
C SER A 88 12.82 5.72 3.42
N GLY A 89 12.78 7.05 3.23
CA GLY A 89 13.81 7.96 3.76
C GLY A 89 13.85 7.96 5.29
N GLN A 90 12.70 7.98 5.96
CA GLN A 90 12.59 7.90 7.41
C GLN A 90 13.17 6.59 7.94
N LEU A 91 12.73 5.45 7.37
CA LEU A 91 13.22 4.12 7.75
C LEU A 91 14.73 4.01 7.57
N LYS A 92 15.26 4.49 6.44
CA LYS A 92 16.71 4.49 6.20
C LYS A 92 17.48 5.28 7.27
N SER A 93 16.96 6.44 7.68
CA SER A 93 17.61 7.26 8.72
C SER A 93 17.55 6.64 10.12
N GLN A 94 16.52 5.83 10.39
CA GLN A 94 16.32 5.17 11.70
C GLN A 94 16.97 3.79 11.78
N LYS A 95 17.26 3.16 10.64
CA LYS A 95 17.84 1.82 10.56
C LYS A 95 19.09 1.67 11.45
N ASP A 96 20.06 2.55 11.25
CA ASP A 96 21.32 2.49 11.98
C ASP A 96 21.16 2.85 13.47
N LYS A 97 20.25 3.80 13.77
CA LYS A 97 19.99 4.23 15.16
C LYS A 97 19.33 3.14 16.00
N LEU A 98 18.47 2.33 15.39
CA LEU A 98 17.74 1.25 16.05
C LEU A 98 18.45 -0.11 15.90
N GLY A 99 19.60 -0.15 15.22
CA GLY A 99 20.37 -1.36 14.98
C GLY A 99 19.57 -2.40 14.20
N ALA A 100 18.82 -1.95 13.19
CA ALA A 100 18.06 -2.84 12.33
C ALA A 100 18.88 -3.27 11.10
N ASP A 101 18.67 -4.50 10.67
CA ASP A 101 19.35 -5.08 9.52
C ASP A 101 18.64 -4.71 8.21
N TYR A 102 17.31 -4.69 8.25
CA TYR A 102 16.44 -4.39 7.10
C TYR A 102 15.37 -3.37 7.44
N TYR A 103 14.78 -2.80 6.40
CA TYR A 103 13.58 -1.97 6.51
C TYR A 103 12.70 -2.10 5.27
N PHE A 104 11.39 -2.00 5.46
CA PHE A 104 10.45 -1.92 4.33
C PHE A 104 9.20 -1.14 4.67
N VAL A 105 8.50 -0.68 3.62
CA VAL A 105 7.20 -0.04 3.71
C VAL A 105 6.14 -1.07 3.41
N PHE A 106 5.22 -1.26 4.33
CA PHE A 106 4.06 -2.14 4.15
C PHE A 106 2.88 -1.32 3.65
N LEU A 107 2.34 -1.66 2.47
CA LEU A 107 1.20 -0.99 1.87
C LEU A 107 -0.05 -1.82 2.11
N LEU A 108 -1.02 -1.25 2.81
CA LEU A 108 -2.30 -1.90 3.11
C LEU A 108 -3.43 -1.25 2.31
N ALA A 109 -4.07 -2.03 1.44
CA ALA A 109 -5.31 -1.64 0.77
C ALA A 109 -6.49 -1.98 1.68
N ASN A 110 -7.09 -0.98 2.34
CA ASN A 110 -8.22 -1.14 3.25
C ASN A 110 -9.43 -0.36 2.74
N GLY A 111 -9.96 -0.77 1.60
CA GLY A 111 -11.14 -0.20 0.98
C GLY A 111 -12.04 -1.26 0.38
N VAL A 112 -13.19 -0.84 -0.15
CA VAL A 112 -14.14 -1.74 -0.81
C VAL A 112 -13.58 -2.27 -2.13
N TYR A 113 -12.75 -1.47 -2.81
CA TYR A 113 -12.14 -1.79 -4.10
C TYR A 113 -10.64 -2.06 -3.96
N GLN A 114 -10.29 -3.08 -3.17
CA GLN A 114 -8.89 -3.40 -2.84
C GLN A 114 -8.02 -3.66 -4.07
N SER A 115 -8.53 -4.40 -5.07
CA SER A 115 -7.79 -4.68 -6.31
C SER A 115 -7.40 -3.40 -7.06
N GLU A 116 -8.30 -2.40 -7.09
CA GLU A 116 -7.99 -1.10 -7.67
C GLU A 116 -6.92 -0.36 -6.86
N GLN A 117 -7.04 -0.37 -5.53
CA GLN A 117 -6.05 0.27 -4.66
C GLN A 117 -4.67 -0.37 -4.82
N LEU A 118 -4.60 -1.70 -4.91
CA LEU A 118 -3.36 -2.44 -5.19
C LEU A 118 -2.79 -2.07 -6.55
N GLY A 119 -3.61 -2.02 -7.60
CA GLY A 119 -3.18 -1.57 -8.92
C GLY A 119 -2.60 -0.15 -8.92
N VAL A 120 -3.20 0.77 -8.14
CA VAL A 120 -2.66 2.13 -7.96
C VAL A 120 -1.33 2.11 -7.19
N PHE A 121 -1.14 1.22 -6.22
CA PHE A 121 0.17 1.06 -5.56
C PHE A 121 1.23 0.57 -6.56
N GLU A 122 0.92 -0.47 -7.32
CA GLU A 122 1.84 -1.03 -8.31
C GLU A 122 2.26 -0.01 -9.36
N THR A 123 1.31 0.69 -9.97
CA THR A 123 1.63 1.75 -10.95
C THR A 123 2.37 2.94 -10.33
N SER A 124 2.14 3.22 -9.05
CA SER A 124 2.86 4.29 -8.35
C SER A 124 4.31 3.93 -8.03
N LEU A 125 4.61 2.64 -7.88
CA LEU A 125 5.97 2.12 -7.62
C LEU A 125 6.75 1.87 -8.90
N TYR A 126 6.14 1.19 -9.85
CA TYR A 126 6.83 0.64 -11.03
C TYR A 126 6.55 1.42 -12.32
N GLY A 127 5.55 2.30 -12.31
CA GLY A 127 5.11 3.05 -13.49
C GLY A 127 4.12 2.27 -14.35
N ASP A 128 3.72 2.90 -15.45
CA ASP A 128 2.83 2.29 -16.42
C ASP A 128 3.62 1.29 -17.28
N LYS A 129 2.98 0.20 -17.66
CA LYS A 129 3.54 -0.81 -18.52
C LYS A 129 2.86 -0.81 -19.87
N ASP A 130 3.64 -0.70 -20.92
CA ASP A 130 3.15 -0.84 -22.29
C ASP A 130 3.32 -2.31 -22.73
N ILE A 131 2.23 -2.94 -23.14
CA ILE A 131 2.27 -4.24 -23.80
C ILE A 131 2.28 -3.99 -25.30
N ILE A 132 3.36 -4.43 -25.93
CA ILE A 132 3.50 -4.42 -27.39
C ILE A 132 3.06 -5.81 -27.87
N PRO A 133 1.91 -5.92 -28.57
CA PRO A 133 1.50 -7.19 -29.15
C PRO A 133 2.52 -7.62 -30.21
N MET A 134 2.87 -8.90 -30.22
CA MET A 134 3.77 -9.49 -31.21
C MET A 134 2.94 -10.22 -32.28
N GLY A 135 3.36 -10.10 -33.54
CA GLY A 135 2.71 -10.76 -34.69
C GLY A 135 1.53 -9.98 -35.25
N ASP A 136 0.51 -10.71 -35.73
CA ASP A 136 -0.65 -10.14 -36.47
C ASP A 136 -1.52 -9.18 -35.63
N ASP A 137 -1.32 -9.13 -34.33
CA ASP A 137 -2.00 -8.20 -33.43
C ASP A 137 -1.32 -6.82 -33.30
N PHE A 138 -0.19 -6.64 -33.97
CA PHE A 138 0.59 -5.38 -33.92
C PHE A 138 -0.26 -4.17 -34.41
N ASP A 139 -1.11 -4.38 -35.40
CA ASP A 139 -1.98 -3.32 -35.94
C ASP A 139 -3.14 -2.92 -35.02
N LYS A 140 -3.40 -3.68 -33.95
CA LYS A 140 -4.47 -3.39 -32.98
C LYS A 140 -4.08 -2.34 -31.93
N GLY A 141 -2.86 -1.83 -32.01
CA GLY A 141 -2.32 -0.78 -31.16
C GLY A 141 -1.77 -1.27 -29.82
N ILE A 142 -0.97 -0.43 -29.22
CA ILE A 142 -0.36 -0.66 -27.92
C ILE A 142 -1.41 -0.52 -26.83
N LYS A 143 -1.64 -1.59 -26.08
CA LYS A 143 -2.45 -1.54 -24.85
C LYS A 143 -1.56 -1.25 -23.67
N LYS A 144 -1.86 -0.17 -22.94
CA LYS A 144 -1.20 0.09 -21.67
C LYS A 144 -1.69 -0.90 -20.63
N CYS A 145 -0.78 -1.63 -20.04
CA CYS A 145 -1.03 -2.43 -18.84
C CYS A 145 -0.27 -1.81 -17.67
N TYR A 146 -0.89 -1.84 -16.55
CA TYR A 146 -0.36 -1.29 -15.31
C TYR A 146 0.18 -2.44 -14.46
N TYR A 147 1.36 -2.25 -13.89
CA TYR A 147 2.00 -3.14 -12.93
C TYR A 147 2.16 -2.44 -11.62
#